data_3866c0f92d421c5a26cdddcde239125b
#
_entry.id   3866c0f92d421c5a26cdddcde239125b
#
_cell.length_a   1.000
_cell.length_b   1.000
_cell.length_c   1.000
_cell.angle_alpha   90.00
_cell.angle_beta   90.00
_cell.angle_gamma   90.00
#
_symmetry.space_group_name_H-M   'P 1'
#
loop_
_entity.id
_entity.type
_entity.pdbx_description
1 polymer ?
#
loop_
_entity_poly.entity_id
_entity_poly.type
_entity_poly.pdbx_seq_one_letter_code
_entity_poly.pdbx_strand_id
1 'polypeptide(L)'
;MTETKYINSSGLDNVDLGKYIATGGPKETNLISARDLAKIAYHIVKDYPEALQVSSIPEKDFIAGPGEVVHMVNYNFMLPGFGPNMRDYKYPGVDGLKTGFTDAAGECFTGTVKQGDRRFISVVMGTDSEGARFLETKKLYDYGFQQTKNEKIIDAGYQFKDHKTLPVAKGKARNVGIAAKSGITIPVEIGESKQYKPVLHLDKSVLTKDGKLKAPVKKGQKVGYITLEYKGKGEKPDFLYGDVKVPVVTTGSVDKANWFVLLFRAIGGFIGGLFSGAVDMVKGWF
;
A
#
# COMPACT_ATOMS: atom_id res chain seq x y z
N MET A 1 3.39 14.21 -0.33
CA MET A 1 2.33 15.04 0.29
C MET A 1 2.22 16.29 -0.54
N THR A 2 1.12 16.45 -1.25
CA THR A 2 0.93 17.57 -2.21
C THR A 2 -0.12 18.57 -1.76
N GLU A 3 -0.90 18.22 -0.72
CA GLU A 3 -2.03 19.00 -0.22
C GLU A 3 -1.82 19.50 1.21
N THR A 4 -0.57 19.37 1.71
CA THR A 4 -0.22 19.73 3.09
C THR A 4 0.78 20.89 3.06
N LYS A 5 0.51 21.92 3.87
CA LYS A 5 1.40 23.04 4.15
C LYS A 5 1.58 23.16 5.66
N TYR A 6 2.76 22.86 6.16
CA TYR A 6 3.14 23.13 7.54
C TYR A 6 3.86 24.48 7.61
N ILE A 7 3.47 25.30 8.58
CA ILE A 7 4.10 26.60 8.86
C ILE A 7 4.73 26.63 10.25
N ASN A 8 4.39 25.69 11.12
CA ASN A 8 4.99 25.52 12.43
C ASN A 8 4.84 24.06 12.92
N SER A 9 5.54 23.72 13.99
CA SER A 9 5.53 22.36 14.59
C SER A 9 4.48 22.18 15.68
N SER A 10 3.80 23.26 16.13
CA SER A 10 2.81 23.19 17.19
C SER A 10 1.44 22.73 16.70
N GLY A 11 1.13 22.93 15.41
CA GLY A 11 -0.19 22.72 14.82
C GLY A 11 -1.18 23.86 15.07
N LEU A 12 -0.77 24.91 15.80
CA LEU A 12 -1.61 26.07 16.07
C LEU A 12 -1.60 27.03 14.88
N ASP A 13 -2.62 27.87 14.78
CA ASP A 13 -2.69 28.94 13.83
C ASP A 13 -1.70 30.06 14.20
N ASN A 14 -1.12 30.73 13.21
CA ASN A 14 -0.13 31.78 13.49
C ASN A 14 -0.71 32.94 14.33
N VAL A 15 -2.01 33.20 14.22
CA VAL A 15 -2.67 34.22 15.06
C VAL A 15 -2.54 33.90 16.55
N ASP A 16 -2.53 32.64 16.94
CA ASP A 16 -2.43 32.17 18.34
C ASP A 16 -0.97 32.20 18.84
N LEU A 17 0.00 32.16 17.92
CA LEU A 17 1.43 32.13 18.25
C LEU A 17 1.99 33.54 18.53
N GLY A 18 1.35 34.61 18.07
CA GLY A 18 1.76 35.98 18.32
C GLY A 18 3.25 36.21 17.94
N LYS A 19 4.08 36.56 18.91
CA LYS A 19 5.52 36.78 18.70
C LYS A 19 6.32 35.50 18.36
N TYR A 20 5.76 34.32 18.49
CA TYR A 20 6.43 33.03 18.24
C TYR A 20 6.15 32.47 16.85
N ILE A 21 5.63 33.29 15.94
CA ILE A 21 5.46 32.88 14.53
C ILE A 21 6.82 32.50 13.95
N ALA A 22 6.97 31.26 13.51
CA ALA A 22 8.20 30.73 12.94
C ALA A 22 8.33 31.08 11.44
N THR A 23 7.24 30.96 10.69
CA THR A 23 7.17 31.24 9.23
C THR A 23 5.81 31.76 8.85
N GLY A 24 5.74 32.50 7.73
CA GLY A 24 4.50 33.02 7.19
C GLY A 24 3.97 34.28 7.90
N GLY A 25 2.82 34.76 7.46
CA GLY A 25 2.13 35.88 8.06
C GLY A 25 1.22 35.51 9.23
N PRO A 26 0.75 36.50 10.02
CA PRO A 26 -0.10 36.26 11.19
C PRO A 26 -1.40 35.51 10.89
N LYS A 27 -1.90 35.58 9.66
CA LYS A 27 -3.16 34.90 9.23
C LYS A 27 -2.93 33.54 8.57
N GLU A 28 -1.68 33.08 8.48
CA GLU A 28 -1.43 31.75 7.91
C GLU A 28 -1.68 30.66 8.92
N THR A 29 -2.11 29.51 8.43
CA THR A 29 -2.43 28.32 9.22
C THR A 29 -1.78 27.06 8.63
N ASN A 30 -1.65 26.02 9.45
CA ASN A 30 -1.31 24.70 8.98
C ASN A 30 -2.50 24.10 8.22
N LEU A 31 -2.23 23.60 7.01
CA LEU A 31 -3.21 22.88 6.20
C LEU A 31 -2.75 21.44 6.00
N ILE A 32 -3.63 20.49 6.26
CA ILE A 32 -3.33 19.08 6.09
C ILE A 32 -4.56 18.33 5.60
N SER A 33 -4.38 17.45 4.62
CA SER A 33 -5.43 16.53 4.19
C SER A 33 -5.46 15.27 5.06
N ALA A 34 -6.63 14.64 5.18
CA ALA A 34 -6.78 13.38 5.89
C ALA A 34 -5.86 12.28 5.34
N ARG A 35 -5.68 12.25 4.00
CA ARG A 35 -4.77 11.31 3.33
C ARG A 35 -3.30 11.52 3.74
N ASP A 36 -2.85 12.76 3.79
CA ASP A 36 -1.46 13.04 4.16
C ASP A 36 -1.21 12.78 5.64
N LEU A 37 -2.21 13.08 6.51
CA LEU A 37 -2.14 12.75 7.92
C LEU A 37 -2.12 11.22 8.15
N ALA A 38 -2.90 10.45 7.37
CA ALA A 38 -2.84 8.99 7.40
C ALA A 38 -1.46 8.44 7.00
N LYS A 39 -0.76 9.06 6.02
CA LYS A 39 0.62 8.71 5.66
C LYS A 39 1.59 8.97 6.81
N ILE A 40 1.48 10.12 7.47
CA ILE A 40 2.32 10.45 8.63
C ILE A 40 2.08 9.42 9.74
N ALA A 41 0.83 9.15 10.09
CA ALA A 41 0.46 8.16 11.11
C ALA A 41 0.98 6.76 10.75
N TYR A 42 0.88 6.35 9.48
CA TYR A 42 1.43 5.08 9.01
C TYR A 42 2.94 4.99 9.23
N HIS A 43 3.69 6.05 8.92
CA HIS A 43 5.14 6.07 9.12
C HIS A 43 5.50 6.09 10.61
N ILE A 44 4.77 6.83 11.45
CA ILE A 44 4.99 6.80 12.90
C ILE A 44 4.82 5.36 13.41
N VAL A 45 3.71 4.71 13.10
CA VAL A 45 3.41 3.35 13.57
C VAL A 45 4.40 2.32 13.03
N LYS A 46 4.85 2.46 11.78
CA LYS A 46 5.73 1.51 11.12
C LYS A 46 7.20 1.69 11.47
N ASP A 47 7.68 2.95 11.41
CA ASP A 47 9.10 3.26 11.45
C ASP A 47 9.56 3.68 12.86
N TYR A 48 8.61 4.09 13.72
CA TYR A 48 8.83 4.55 15.10
C TYR A 48 7.80 3.96 16.07
N PRO A 49 7.65 2.62 16.15
CA PRO A 49 6.61 1.97 16.97
C PRO A 49 6.71 2.30 18.46
N GLU A 50 7.87 2.74 18.94
CA GLU A 50 8.09 3.20 20.33
C GLU A 50 7.24 4.42 20.68
N ALA A 51 6.82 5.24 19.70
CA ALA A 51 5.92 6.36 19.92
C ALA A 51 4.58 5.91 20.52
N LEU A 52 4.15 4.68 20.23
CA LEU A 52 2.92 4.10 20.79
C LEU A 52 3.04 3.83 22.29
N GLN A 53 4.26 3.60 22.81
CA GLN A 53 4.48 3.40 24.25
C GLN A 53 4.16 4.67 25.04
N VAL A 54 4.32 5.83 24.42
CA VAL A 54 4.00 7.13 25.04
C VAL A 54 2.54 7.53 24.75
N SER A 55 2.09 7.42 23.51
CA SER A 55 0.75 7.85 23.10
C SER A 55 -0.38 6.99 23.70
N SER A 56 -0.06 5.79 24.18
CA SER A 56 -1.01 4.88 24.83
C SER A 56 -1.15 5.09 26.35
N ILE A 57 -0.37 6.01 26.95
CA ILE A 57 -0.48 6.30 28.39
C ILE A 57 -1.68 7.20 28.63
N PRO A 58 -2.69 6.77 29.43
CA PRO A 58 -3.86 7.61 29.71
C PRO A 58 -3.53 8.79 30.60
N GLU A 59 -2.78 8.53 31.68
CA GLU A 59 -2.42 9.53 32.70
C GLU A 59 -1.00 9.25 33.20
N LYS A 60 -0.23 10.31 33.50
CA LYS A 60 1.10 10.18 34.04
C LYS A 60 1.55 11.44 34.76
N ASP A 61 2.16 11.28 35.92
CA ASP A 61 2.85 12.36 36.61
C ASP A 61 4.22 12.63 35.93
N PHE A 62 4.45 13.87 35.59
CA PHE A 62 5.70 14.37 35.06
C PHE A 62 6.40 15.23 36.13
N ILE A 63 7.64 14.88 36.45
CA ILE A 63 8.45 15.63 37.40
C ILE A 63 9.15 16.75 36.62
N ALA A 64 8.64 17.97 36.77
CA ALA A 64 9.18 19.15 36.08
C ALA A 64 10.42 19.74 36.80
N GLY A 65 10.55 19.50 38.11
CA GLY A 65 11.65 19.97 38.94
C GLY A 65 11.55 19.43 40.36
N PRO A 66 12.48 19.80 41.27
CA PRO A 66 12.46 19.39 42.68
C PRO A 66 11.16 19.83 43.37
N GLY A 67 10.29 18.88 43.72
CA GLY A 67 9.00 19.12 44.33
C GLY A 67 7.89 19.62 43.39
N GLU A 68 8.14 19.71 42.09
CA GLU A 68 7.20 20.15 41.08
C GLU A 68 6.71 18.95 40.25
N VAL A 69 5.48 18.53 40.48
CA VAL A 69 4.83 17.44 39.77
C VAL A 69 3.67 17.98 38.94
N VAL A 70 3.69 17.70 37.66
CA VAL A 70 2.59 17.99 36.73
C VAL A 70 1.86 16.72 36.38
N HIS A 71 0.59 16.62 36.80
CA HIS A 71 -0.28 15.51 36.43
C HIS A 71 -0.77 15.71 35.00
N MET A 72 -0.34 14.84 34.08
CA MET A 72 -0.68 14.89 32.66
C MET A 72 -1.78 13.91 32.36
N VAL A 73 -2.85 14.38 31.73
CA VAL A 73 -3.99 13.56 31.25
C VAL A 73 -3.97 13.54 29.73
N ASN A 74 -4.09 12.36 29.13
CA ASN A 74 -4.17 12.19 27.69
C ASN A 74 -5.59 12.52 27.21
N TYR A 75 -5.70 13.35 26.19
CA TYR A 75 -6.99 13.69 25.58
C TYR A 75 -7.53 12.64 24.62
N ASN A 76 -6.83 11.51 24.43
CA ASN A 76 -7.35 10.37 23.68
C ASN A 76 -8.23 9.50 24.58
N PHE A 77 -9.48 9.86 24.75
CA PHE A 77 -10.43 9.14 25.60
C PHE A 77 -10.83 7.75 25.08
N MET A 78 -10.36 7.35 23.92
CA MET A 78 -10.52 5.96 23.43
C MET A 78 -9.53 4.98 24.05
N LEU A 79 -8.50 5.45 24.78
CA LEU A 79 -7.51 4.59 25.41
C LEU A 79 -8.14 3.71 26.50
N PRO A 80 -7.74 2.43 26.61
CA PRO A 80 -8.02 1.64 27.81
C PRO A 80 -7.29 2.23 29.02
N GLY A 81 -7.86 2.13 30.20
CA GLY A 81 -7.19 2.56 31.44
C GLY A 81 -7.72 3.84 32.07
N PHE A 82 -8.47 4.67 31.36
CA PHE A 82 -9.21 5.77 31.98
C PHE A 82 -10.24 5.28 32.97
N GLY A 83 -10.56 6.12 33.99
CA GLY A 83 -11.59 5.88 34.98
C GLY A 83 -13.00 5.64 34.41
N PRO A 84 -13.99 5.33 35.25
CA PRO A 84 -15.33 4.92 34.82
C PRO A 84 -16.09 5.99 34.01
N ASN A 85 -15.80 7.26 34.22
CA ASN A 85 -16.50 8.37 33.56
C ASN A 85 -16.20 8.52 32.06
N MET A 86 -15.15 7.82 31.55
CA MET A 86 -14.75 7.83 30.13
C MET A 86 -15.10 6.53 29.41
N ARG A 87 -16.04 5.73 29.90
CA ARG A 87 -16.37 4.39 29.34
C ARG A 87 -16.95 4.44 27.95
N ASP A 88 -17.69 5.47 27.59
CA ASP A 88 -18.45 5.54 26.35
C ASP A 88 -17.56 5.68 25.12
N TYR A 89 -16.34 6.18 25.28
CA TYR A 89 -15.37 6.36 24.18
C TYR A 89 -14.36 5.23 24.08
N LYS A 90 -14.13 4.44 25.13
CA LYS A 90 -13.11 3.38 25.14
C LYS A 90 -13.31 2.38 24.02
N TYR A 91 -12.22 2.08 23.35
CA TYR A 91 -12.22 1.06 22.29
C TYR A 91 -11.06 0.08 22.49
N PRO A 92 -11.31 -1.24 22.58
CA PRO A 92 -10.27 -2.23 22.83
C PRO A 92 -9.19 -2.21 21.74
N GLY A 93 -7.93 -2.12 22.18
CA GLY A 93 -6.77 -2.14 21.28
C GLY A 93 -6.34 -0.77 20.75
N VAL A 94 -7.01 0.32 21.13
CA VAL A 94 -6.53 1.68 20.83
C VAL A 94 -5.25 1.95 21.62
N ASP A 95 -4.20 2.44 20.93
CA ASP A 95 -2.87 2.70 21.48
C ASP A 95 -2.23 4.02 21.00
N GLY A 96 -3.03 4.90 20.38
CA GLY A 96 -2.58 6.23 19.92
C GLY A 96 -3.62 6.91 19.05
N LEU A 97 -3.32 8.02 18.40
CA LEU A 97 -2.05 8.77 18.37
C LEU A 97 -2.21 10.19 18.92
N LYS A 98 -3.02 11.06 18.23
CA LYS A 98 -3.07 12.49 18.54
C LYS A 98 -4.46 13.09 18.30
N THR A 99 -4.93 13.82 19.28
CA THR A 99 -6.08 14.73 19.17
C THR A 99 -5.61 16.12 18.75
N GLY A 100 -6.46 16.91 18.14
CA GLY A 100 -6.20 18.30 17.81
C GLY A 100 -7.50 19.10 17.74
N PHE A 101 -7.39 20.39 18.02
CA PHE A 101 -8.46 21.35 17.88
C PHE A 101 -7.91 22.73 17.54
N THR A 102 -8.53 23.41 16.60
CA THR A 102 -8.51 24.85 16.42
C THR A 102 -9.92 25.29 16.01
N ASP A 103 -10.27 26.56 16.20
CA ASP A 103 -11.60 27.06 15.81
C ASP A 103 -11.89 26.82 14.31
N ALA A 104 -10.87 26.90 13.48
CA ALA A 104 -11.00 26.67 12.03
C ALA A 104 -11.05 25.18 11.65
N ALA A 105 -10.34 24.31 12.38
CA ALA A 105 -10.26 22.89 12.05
C ALA A 105 -11.37 22.06 12.70
N GLY A 106 -12.03 22.55 13.73
CA GLY A 106 -12.91 21.77 14.58
C GLY A 106 -12.17 20.68 15.36
N GLU A 107 -12.90 19.76 15.92
CA GLU A 107 -12.32 18.65 16.67
C GLU A 107 -11.81 17.55 15.75
N CYS A 108 -10.53 17.20 15.91
CA CYS A 108 -9.81 16.24 15.07
C CYS A 108 -9.20 15.12 15.91
N PHE A 109 -9.13 13.92 15.31
CA PHE A 109 -8.45 12.79 15.92
C PHE A 109 -7.80 11.89 14.84
N THR A 110 -6.51 11.66 14.98
CA THR A 110 -5.81 10.58 14.29
C THR A 110 -5.60 9.46 15.27
N GLY A 111 -6.30 8.35 15.07
CA GLY A 111 -6.28 7.19 15.95
C GLY A 111 -5.56 5.99 15.34
N THR A 112 -5.08 5.09 16.20
CA THR A 112 -4.62 3.76 15.81
C THR A 112 -5.14 2.72 16.77
N VAL A 113 -5.52 1.57 16.22
CA VAL A 113 -6.07 0.43 16.96
C VAL A 113 -5.47 -0.87 16.44
N LYS A 114 -5.10 -1.78 17.35
CA LYS A 114 -4.63 -3.11 17.02
C LYS A 114 -5.43 -4.18 17.71
N GLN A 115 -5.99 -5.13 16.94
CA GLN A 115 -6.64 -6.33 17.47
C GLN A 115 -6.11 -7.55 16.70
N GLY A 116 -5.47 -8.46 17.41
CA GLY A 116 -4.78 -9.60 16.80
C GLY A 116 -3.64 -9.15 15.87
N ASP A 117 -3.67 -9.64 14.65
CA ASP A 117 -2.70 -9.31 13.59
C ASP A 117 -3.11 -8.09 12.73
N ARG A 118 -4.29 -7.51 13.00
CA ARG A 118 -4.83 -6.39 12.23
C ARG A 118 -4.65 -5.07 12.98
N ARG A 119 -4.17 -4.07 12.26
CA ARG A 119 -4.08 -2.68 12.72
C ARG A 119 -4.79 -1.75 11.75
N PHE A 120 -5.55 -0.80 12.30
CA PHE A 120 -6.14 0.29 11.55
C PHE A 120 -5.60 1.63 12.02
N ILE A 121 -5.53 2.57 11.11
CA ILE A 121 -5.31 3.98 11.35
C ILE A 121 -6.55 4.70 10.86
N SER A 122 -7.11 5.58 11.70
CA SER A 122 -8.23 6.44 11.37
C SER A 122 -7.82 7.89 11.39
N VAL A 123 -8.44 8.69 10.53
CA VAL A 123 -8.32 10.14 10.54
C VAL A 123 -9.73 10.72 10.47
N VAL A 124 -10.12 11.37 11.55
CA VAL A 124 -11.40 12.10 11.69
C VAL A 124 -11.06 13.56 11.91
N MET A 125 -11.69 14.43 11.14
CA MET A 125 -11.41 15.88 11.16
C MET A 125 -12.70 16.67 11.10
N GLY A 126 -12.73 17.83 11.77
CA GLY A 126 -13.81 18.79 11.65
C GLY A 126 -15.12 18.35 12.30
N THR A 127 -15.08 17.62 13.42
CA THR A 127 -16.30 17.29 14.16
C THR A 127 -16.71 18.43 15.08
N ASP A 128 -18.02 18.50 15.38
CA ASP A 128 -18.64 19.61 16.11
C ASP A 128 -18.38 19.54 17.63
N SER A 129 -17.85 18.44 18.13
CA SER A 129 -17.55 18.28 19.56
C SER A 129 -16.42 17.29 19.83
N GLU A 130 -15.79 17.44 20.99
CA GLU A 130 -14.73 16.54 21.46
C GLU A 130 -15.15 15.07 21.46
N GLY A 131 -16.36 14.75 21.92
CA GLY A 131 -16.88 13.39 21.93
C GLY A 131 -17.18 12.85 20.53
N ALA A 132 -17.65 13.70 19.62
CA ALA A 132 -18.03 13.31 18.27
C ALA A 132 -16.84 12.69 17.49
N ARG A 133 -15.61 13.24 17.61
CA ARG A 133 -14.41 12.68 16.95
C ARG A 133 -14.15 11.23 17.34
N PHE A 134 -14.44 10.84 18.58
CA PHE A 134 -14.26 9.46 19.06
C PHE A 134 -15.40 8.55 18.61
N LEU A 135 -16.65 9.04 18.60
CA LEU A 135 -17.79 8.28 18.09
C LEU A 135 -17.66 7.96 16.60
N GLU A 136 -17.23 8.95 15.80
CA GLU A 136 -16.97 8.72 14.37
C GLU A 136 -15.78 7.77 14.17
N THR A 137 -14.71 7.89 14.96
CA THR A 137 -13.59 6.95 14.95
C THR A 137 -14.03 5.53 15.28
N LYS A 138 -14.90 5.36 16.27
CA LYS A 138 -15.46 4.04 16.62
C LYS A 138 -16.18 3.40 15.44
N LYS A 139 -17.00 4.15 14.71
CA LYS A 139 -17.69 3.64 13.51
C LYS A 139 -16.71 3.15 12.46
N LEU A 140 -15.59 3.89 12.23
CA LEU A 140 -14.54 3.47 11.29
C LEU A 140 -13.85 2.18 11.74
N TYR A 141 -13.56 2.02 13.03
CA TYR A 141 -12.95 0.80 13.55
C TYR A 141 -13.91 -0.39 13.49
N ASP A 142 -15.18 -0.19 13.87
CA ASP A 142 -16.22 -1.23 13.75
C ASP A 142 -16.36 -1.68 12.28
N TYR A 143 -16.43 -0.75 11.33
CA TYR A 143 -16.42 -1.06 9.91
C TYR A 143 -15.16 -1.87 9.52
N GLY A 144 -13.98 -1.38 9.90
CA GLY A 144 -12.72 -2.06 9.59
C GLY A 144 -12.68 -3.49 10.10
N PHE A 145 -13.01 -3.73 11.37
CA PHE A 145 -12.92 -5.06 11.97
C PHE A 145 -14.05 -6.00 11.56
N GLN A 146 -15.28 -5.49 11.40
CA GLN A 146 -16.46 -6.31 11.15
C GLN A 146 -16.74 -6.53 9.66
N GLN A 147 -16.46 -5.54 8.81
CA GLN A 147 -16.83 -5.59 7.40
C GLN A 147 -15.67 -5.93 6.47
N THR A 148 -14.42 -5.91 6.96
CA THR A 148 -13.27 -6.23 6.15
C THR A 148 -12.44 -7.38 6.71
N LYS A 149 -11.65 -8.04 5.85
CA LYS A 149 -10.65 -9.04 6.25
C LYS A 149 -9.46 -9.01 5.31
N ASN A 150 -8.32 -9.50 5.78
CA ASN A 150 -7.15 -9.69 4.92
C ASN A 150 -7.36 -10.94 4.05
N GLU A 151 -7.40 -10.74 2.74
CA GLU A 151 -7.55 -11.82 1.76
C GLU A 151 -6.32 -11.93 0.89
N LYS A 152 -5.86 -13.16 0.72
CA LYS A 152 -4.79 -13.47 -0.21
C LYS A 152 -5.37 -13.62 -1.60
N ILE A 153 -5.02 -12.69 -2.51
CA ILE A 153 -5.52 -12.65 -3.89
C ILE A 153 -4.69 -13.54 -4.80
N ILE A 154 -3.36 -13.54 -4.62
CA ILE A 154 -2.44 -14.44 -5.33
C ILE A 154 -1.36 -14.95 -4.37
N ASP A 155 -0.86 -16.14 -4.63
CA ASP A 155 0.29 -16.71 -3.94
C ASP A 155 1.63 -16.23 -4.53
N ALA A 156 2.70 -16.37 -3.76
CA ALA A 156 4.04 -16.32 -4.31
C ALA A 156 4.21 -17.44 -5.36
N GLY A 157 4.85 -17.12 -6.47
CA GLY A 157 4.96 -18.07 -7.57
C GLY A 157 3.74 -18.16 -8.49
N TYR A 158 2.72 -17.32 -8.29
CA TYR A 158 1.55 -17.27 -9.17
C TYR A 158 1.94 -17.05 -10.63
N GLN A 159 1.33 -17.85 -11.52
CA GLN A 159 1.51 -17.78 -12.97
C GLN A 159 0.17 -17.58 -13.67
N PHE A 160 0.13 -16.70 -14.66
CA PHE A 160 -1.05 -16.54 -15.53
C PHE A 160 -1.19 -17.77 -16.44
N LYS A 161 -2.42 -18.26 -16.66
CA LYS A 161 -2.66 -19.42 -17.51
C LYS A 161 -2.06 -19.26 -18.90
N ASP A 162 -2.23 -18.07 -19.50
CA ASP A 162 -1.83 -17.77 -20.88
C ASP A 162 -0.42 -17.17 -20.97
N HIS A 163 0.24 -16.91 -19.84
CA HIS A 163 1.55 -16.26 -19.76
C HIS A 163 2.45 -16.94 -18.72
N LYS A 164 2.59 -18.26 -18.80
CA LYS A 164 3.47 -19.02 -17.91
C LYS A 164 4.96 -18.85 -18.26
N THR A 165 5.25 -18.52 -19.52
CA THR A 165 6.60 -18.36 -20.02
C THR A 165 6.75 -17.14 -20.90
N LEU A 166 7.99 -16.66 -21.04
CA LEU A 166 8.37 -15.68 -22.06
C LEU A 166 9.36 -16.29 -23.05
N PRO A 167 9.24 -15.97 -24.35
CA PRO A 167 10.20 -16.41 -25.37
C PRO A 167 11.56 -15.74 -25.15
N VAL A 168 12.64 -16.48 -25.47
CA VAL A 168 14.02 -16.01 -25.31
C VAL A 168 14.72 -15.98 -26.66
N ALA A 169 15.14 -14.79 -27.06
CA ALA A 169 15.94 -14.59 -28.26
C ALA A 169 17.41 -15.03 -28.04
N LYS A 170 17.97 -15.76 -28.99
CA LYS A 170 19.37 -16.26 -28.98
C LYS A 170 19.73 -17.11 -27.75
N GLY A 171 18.74 -17.70 -27.06
CA GLY A 171 18.93 -18.57 -25.88
C GLY A 171 19.10 -20.04 -26.26
N LYS A 172 19.78 -20.83 -25.40
CA LYS A 172 19.80 -22.31 -25.50
C LYS A 172 18.38 -22.89 -25.40
N ALA A 173 17.57 -22.41 -24.45
CA ALA A 173 16.14 -22.68 -24.42
C ALA A 173 15.37 -21.58 -25.18
N ARG A 174 14.22 -21.96 -25.77
CA ARG A 174 13.37 -21.01 -26.52
C ARG A 174 12.50 -20.15 -25.60
N ASN A 175 12.19 -20.65 -24.41
CA ASN A 175 11.32 -19.99 -23.43
C ASN A 175 11.94 -20.08 -22.04
N VAL A 176 11.54 -19.18 -21.16
CA VAL A 176 11.82 -19.19 -19.73
C VAL A 176 10.52 -18.98 -18.95
N GLY A 177 10.34 -19.71 -17.87
CA GLY A 177 9.18 -19.53 -16.97
C GLY A 177 9.20 -18.17 -16.29
N ILE A 178 8.03 -17.62 -16.04
CA ILE A 178 7.86 -16.39 -15.25
C ILE A 178 6.80 -16.59 -14.18
N ALA A 179 6.98 -15.92 -13.03
CA ALA A 179 6.05 -16.00 -11.91
C ALA A 179 6.11 -14.74 -11.04
N ALA A 180 5.07 -14.54 -10.23
CA ALA A 180 5.06 -13.53 -9.20
C ALA A 180 6.17 -13.80 -8.17
N LYS A 181 6.96 -12.77 -7.81
CA LYS A 181 8.02 -12.89 -6.81
C LYS A 181 7.48 -13.12 -5.40
N SER A 182 6.33 -12.52 -5.09
CA SER A 182 5.63 -12.65 -3.81
C SER A 182 4.12 -12.73 -4.03
N GLY A 183 3.38 -13.14 -2.99
CA GLY A 183 1.92 -13.06 -3.00
C GLY A 183 1.40 -11.64 -2.85
N ILE A 184 0.11 -11.46 -3.06
CA ILE A 184 -0.63 -10.23 -2.76
C ILE A 184 -1.71 -10.59 -1.75
N THR A 185 -1.61 -9.98 -0.57
CA THR A 185 -2.66 -9.99 0.47
C THR A 185 -3.09 -8.56 0.71
N ILE A 186 -4.38 -8.29 0.66
CA ILE A 186 -4.95 -6.96 0.87
C ILE A 186 -6.18 -7.04 1.79
N PRO A 187 -6.48 -5.99 2.55
CA PRO A 187 -7.77 -5.86 3.20
C PRO A 187 -8.86 -5.67 2.13
N VAL A 188 -9.92 -6.44 2.23
CA VAL A 188 -11.08 -6.39 1.34
C VAL A 188 -12.36 -6.50 2.14
N GLU A 189 -13.46 -5.98 1.64
CA GLU A 189 -14.78 -6.26 2.20
C GLU A 189 -15.09 -7.76 2.12
N ILE A 190 -15.80 -8.25 3.13
CA ILE A 190 -16.15 -9.67 3.23
C ILE A 190 -17.00 -10.07 2.02
N GLY A 191 -16.51 -11.06 1.26
CA GLY A 191 -17.15 -11.53 0.03
C GLY A 191 -16.62 -10.91 -1.28
N GLU A 192 -15.84 -9.81 -1.19
CA GLU A 192 -15.38 -9.05 -2.36
C GLU A 192 -14.04 -9.52 -2.95
N SER A 193 -13.35 -10.49 -2.34
CA SER A 193 -12.01 -10.94 -2.79
C SER A 193 -11.98 -11.38 -4.26
N LYS A 194 -13.07 -11.98 -4.76
CA LYS A 194 -13.18 -12.42 -6.16
C LYS A 194 -13.29 -11.27 -7.17
N GLN A 195 -13.59 -10.07 -6.70
CA GLN A 195 -13.66 -8.88 -7.55
C GLN A 195 -12.27 -8.31 -7.90
N TYR A 196 -11.24 -8.68 -7.15
CA TYR A 196 -9.88 -8.28 -7.44
C TYR A 196 -9.23 -9.26 -8.41
N LYS A 197 -8.90 -8.78 -9.61
CA LYS A 197 -8.29 -9.58 -10.68
C LYS A 197 -6.83 -9.18 -10.86
N PRO A 198 -5.90 -10.15 -10.84
CA PRO A 198 -4.51 -9.86 -11.16
C PRO A 198 -4.34 -9.49 -12.64
N VAL A 199 -3.57 -8.45 -12.90
CA VAL A 199 -3.23 -7.96 -14.25
C VAL A 199 -1.71 -7.96 -14.42
N LEU A 200 -1.23 -8.62 -15.46
CA LEU A 200 0.19 -8.69 -15.81
C LEU A 200 0.61 -7.47 -16.65
N HIS A 201 1.66 -6.81 -16.24
CA HIS A 201 2.32 -5.74 -16.97
C HIS A 201 3.76 -6.16 -17.26
N LEU A 202 4.06 -6.47 -18.51
CA LEU A 202 5.42 -6.76 -18.94
C LEU A 202 6.22 -5.47 -19.16
N ASP A 203 7.46 -5.46 -18.71
CA ASP A 203 8.38 -4.33 -18.89
C ASP A 203 8.97 -4.37 -20.30
N LYS A 204 8.48 -3.48 -21.16
CA LYS A 204 8.93 -3.38 -22.55
C LYS A 204 10.41 -3.05 -22.67
N SER A 205 11.04 -2.45 -21.67
CA SER A 205 12.46 -2.07 -21.71
C SER A 205 13.41 -3.28 -21.67
N VAL A 206 12.95 -4.41 -21.08
CA VAL A 206 13.74 -5.66 -21.02
C VAL A 206 13.41 -6.63 -22.15
N LEU A 207 12.45 -6.28 -23.00
CA LEU A 207 12.04 -7.09 -24.14
C LEU A 207 12.60 -6.54 -25.45
N THR A 208 12.85 -7.42 -26.41
CA THR A 208 13.10 -7.03 -27.81
C THR A 208 11.84 -6.47 -28.44
N LYS A 209 11.95 -5.85 -29.62
CA LYS A 209 10.79 -5.37 -30.41
C LYS A 209 9.74 -6.48 -30.65
N ASP A 210 10.18 -7.74 -30.73
CA ASP A 210 9.32 -8.92 -30.94
C ASP A 210 8.80 -9.51 -29.62
N GLY A 211 8.91 -8.82 -28.49
CA GLY A 211 8.38 -9.26 -27.17
C GLY A 211 9.19 -10.39 -26.52
N LYS A 212 10.46 -10.60 -26.87
CA LYS A 212 11.31 -11.68 -26.36
C LYS A 212 12.35 -11.15 -25.37
N LEU A 213 12.71 -11.93 -24.35
CA LEU A 213 13.88 -11.68 -23.52
C LEU A 213 15.17 -11.99 -24.34
N LYS A 214 16.23 -11.21 -24.14
CA LYS A 214 17.53 -11.45 -24.79
C LYS A 214 18.43 -12.30 -23.90
N ALA A 215 18.90 -13.43 -24.40
CA ALA A 215 19.85 -14.26 -23.66
C ALA A 215 21.23 -13.57 -23.46
N PRO A 216 21.95 -13.82 -22.35
CA PRO A 216 21.56 -14.74 -21.28
C PRO A 216 20.46 -14.17 -20.35
N VAL A 217 19.59 -15.04 -19.84
CA VAL A 217 18.56 -14.71 -18.86
C VAL A 217 18.92 -15.38 -17.54
N LYS A 218 18.87 -14.65 -16.44
CA LYS A 218 19.15 -15.17 -15.10
C LYS A 218 17.86 -15.50 -14.37
N LYS A 219 17.84 -16.54 -13.51
CA LYS A 219 16.75 -16.80 -12.59
C LYS A 219 16.56 -15.59 -11.66
N GLY A 220 15.31 -15.19 -11.41
CA GLY A 220 14.97 -14.03 -10.57
C GLY A 220 15.08 -12.67 -11.30
N GLN A 221 15.38 -12.65 -12.59
CA GLN A 221 15.40 -11.41 -13.38
C GLN A 221 13.98 -10.84 -13.46
N LYS A 222 13.81 -9.57 -13.06
CA LYS A 222 12.53 -8.87 -13.19
C LYS A 222 12.18 -8.68 -14.67
N VAL A 223 10.94 -9.02 -15.03
CA VAL A 223 10.42 -8.91 -16.39
C VAL A 223 9.12 -8.11 -16.48
N GLY A 224 8.61 -7.68 -15.34
CA GLY A 224 7.38 -6.92 -15.24
C GLY A 224 6.84 -6.85 -13.81
N TYR A 225 5.55 -6.60 -13.68
CA TYR A 225 4.86 -6.59 -12.39
C TYR A 225 3.38 -6.98 -12.56
N ILE A 226 2.76 -7.34 -11.44
CA ILE A 226 1.32 -7.59 -11.33
C ILE A 226 0.70 -6.46 -10.54
N THR A 227 -0.43 -5.95 -11.02
CA THR A 227 -1.36 -5.10 -10.26
C THR A 227 -2.67 -5.82 -10.02
N LEU A 228 -3.56 -5.21 -9.24
CA LEU A 228 -4.93 -5.67 -9.06
C LEU A 228 -5.90 -4.70 -9.74
N GLU A 229 -6.80 -5.23 -10.54
CA GLU A 229 -7.96 -4.51 -11.07
C GLU A 229 -9.19 -4.90 -10.26
N TYR A 230 -9.93 -3.90 -9.75
CA TYR A 230 -11.20 -4.13 -9.07
C TYR A 230 -12.35 -4.15 -10.08
N LYS A 231 -13.17 -5.18 -10.02
CA LYS A 231 -14.34 -5.43 -10.89
C LYS A 231 -15.67 -5.43 -10.12
N GLY A 232 -15.64 -5.03 -8.83
CA GLY A 232 -16.84 -4.95 -8.00
C GLY A 232 -17.75 -3.78 -8.36
N LYS A 233 -18.85 -3.70 -7.65
CA LYS A 233 -19.79 -2.58 -7.74
C LYS A 233 -19.34 -1.46 -6.79
N GLY A 234 -19.37 -0.22 -7.24
CA GLY A 234 -18.95 0.93 -6.44
C GLY A 234 -17.55 1.43 -6.77
N GLU A 235 -17.04 2.30 -5.91
CA GLU A 235 -15.72 2.89 -6.09
C GLU A 235 -14.61 1.89 -5.76
N LYS A 236 -13.55 1.89 -6.57
CA LYS A 236 -12.35 1.12 -6.29
C LYS A 236 -11.73 1.61 -4.98
N PRO A 237 -11.47 0.72 -4.02
CA PRO A 237 -10.71 1.08 -2.83
C PRO A 237 -9.35 1.68 -3.20
N ASP A 238 -9.03 2.82 -2.61
CA ASP A 238 -7.80 3.54 -2.90
C ASP A 238 -6.69 3.13 -1.93
N PHE A 239 -5.51 2.86 -2.45
CA PHE A 239 -4.35 2.50 -1.65
C PHE A 239 -3.53 3.74 -1.31
N LEU A 240 -3.09 3.85 -0.05
CA LEU A 240 -2.39 5.03 0.47
C LEU A 240 -1.14 5.40 -0.34
N TYR A 241 -0.44 4.41 -0.90
CA TYR A 241 0.77 4.57 -1.70
C TYR A 241 0.59 4.20 -3.18
N GLY A 242 -0.64 4.27 -3.67
CA GLY A 242 -1.00 3.85 -5.03
C GLY A 242 -1.16 2.34 -5.15
N ASP A 243 -1.38 1.87 -6.37
CA ASP A 243 -1.69 0.46 -6.63
C ASP A 243 -0.61 -0.50 -6.11
N VAL A 244 -1.07 -1.62 -5.55
CA VAL A 244 -0.19 -2.73 -5.16
C VAL A 244 0.53 -3.25 -6.39
N LYS A 245 1.87 -3.33 -6.34
CA LYS A 245 2.71 -3.83 -7.43
C LYS A 245 3.64 -4.92 -6.93
N VAL A 246 3.48 -6.12 -7.49
CA VAL A 246 4.36 -7.26 -7.19
C VAL A 246 5.22 -7.57 -8.41
N PRO A 247 6.56 -7.64 -8.27
CA PRO A 247 7.44 -7.98 -9.38
C PRO A 247 7.14 -9.37 -9.95
N VAL A 248 7.16 -9.48 -11.28
CA VAL A 248 7.20 -10.75 -12.00
C VAL A 248 8.64 -11.02 -12.39
N VAL A 249 9.10 -12.23 -12.10
CA VAL A 249 10.49 -12.64 -12.28
C VAL A 249 10.58 -13.94 -13.04
N THR A 250 11.73 -14.18 -13.69
CA THR A 250 12.03 -15.46 -14.33
C THR A 250 12.23 -16.57 -13.29
N THR A 251 11.69 -17.76 -13.54
CA THR A 251 11.79 -18.91 -12.63
C THR A 251 13.02 -19.79 -12.90
N GLY A 252 13.69 -19.58 -14.02
CA GLY A 252 14.91 -20.28 -14.45
C GLY A 252 15.91 -19.38 -15.15
N SER A 253 17.06 -19.94 -15.51
CA SER A 253 18.09 -19.28 -16.30
C SER A 253 18.13 -19.86 -17.72
N VAL A 254 18.50 -19.04 -18.70
CA VAL A 254 18.70 -19.47 -20.09
C VAL A 254 20.01 -18.89 -20.60
N ASP A 255 20.99 -19.75 -20.85
CA ASP A 255 22.27 -19.35 -21.43
C ASP A 255 22.11 -18.92 -22.91
N LYS A 256 23.07 -18.16 -23.39
CA LYS A 256 23.18 -17.82 -24.79
C LYS A 256 23.49 -19.09 -25.62
N ALA A 257 22.77 -19.25 -26.72
CA ALA A 257 23.06 -20.31 -27.67
C ALA A 257 24.36 -20.01 -28.43
N ASN A 258 25.12 -21.06 -28.77
CA ASN A 258 26.25 -20.92 -29.69
C ASN A 258 25.72 -20.70 -31.12
N TRP A 259 26.62 -20.25 -32.00
CA TRP A 259 26.24 -19.90 -33.36
C TRP A 259 25.73 -21.10 -34.19
N PHE A 260 26.25 -22.32 -33.96
CA PHE A 260 25.78 -23.56 -34.62
C PHE A 260 24.30 -23.82 -34.30
N VAL A 261 23.88 -23.73 -33.01
CA VAL A 261 22.48 -23.92 -32.63
C VAL A 261 21.58 -22.87 -33.30
N LEU A 262 22.05 -21.64 -33.42
CA LEU A 262 21.29 -20.58 -34.07
C LEU A 262 21.16 -20.82 -35.56
N LEU A 263 22.25 -21.28 -36.23
CA LEU A 263 22.28 -21.62 -37.68
C LEU A 263 21.30 -22.77 -37.96
N PHE A 264 21.39 -23.88 -37.22
CA PHE A 264 20.47 -25.01 -37.41
C PHE A 264 19.01 -24.65 -37.17
N ARG A 265 18.73 -23.77 -36.22
CA ARG A 265 17.37 -23.27 -36.01
C ARG A 265 16.87 -22.39 -37.15
N ALA A 266 17.75 -21.59 -37.77
CA ALA A 266 17.41 -20.77 -38.93
C ALA A 266 17.11 -21.64 -40.14
N ILE A 267 17.94 -22.65 -40.41
CA ILE A 267 17.74 -23.60 -41.49
C ILE A 267 16.47 -24.42 -41.30
N GLY A 268 16.24 -24.95 -40.08
CA GLY A 268 15.04 -25.71 -39.78
C GLY A 268 13.74 -24.86 -39.85
N GLY A 269 13.81 -23.57 -39.48
CA GLY A 269 12.71 -22.62 -39.66
C GLY A 269 12.43 -22.31 -41.14
N PHE A 270 13.47 -22.17 -41.96
CA PHE A 270 13.35 -21.95 -43.40
C PHE A 270 12.71 -23.15 -44.09
N ILE A 271 13.20 -24.37 -43.84
CA ILE A 271 12.63 -25.61 -44.37
C ILE A 271 11.18 -25.82 -43.94
N GLY A 272 10.88 -25.58 -42.64
CA GLY A 272 9.49 -25.68 -42.11
C GLY A 272 8.56 -24.65 -42.76
N GLY A 273 9.04 -23.42 -43.02
CA GLY A 273 8.28 -22.40 -43.75
C GLY A 273 7.99 -22.75 -45.20
N LEU A 274 8.95 -23.39 -45.89
CA LEU A 274 8.72 -23.89 -47.24
C LEU A 274 7.70 -25.01 -47.31
N PHE A 275 7.71 -25.97 -46.34
CA PHE A 275 6.72 -27.04 -46.27
C PHE A 275 5.34 -26.52 -45.94
N SER A 276 5.18 -25.59 -45.00
CA SER A 276 3.89 -24.99 -44.69
C SER A 276 3.32 -24.19 -45.85
N GLY A 277 4.14 -23.41 -46.54
CA GLY A 277 3.74 -22.66 -47.75
C GLY A 277 3.31 -23.59 -48.91
N ALA A 278 4.00 -24.72 -49.09
CA ALA A 278 3.62 -25.72 -50.10
C ALA A 278 2.27 -26.41 -49.72
N VAL A 279 2.05 -26.74 -48.45
CA VAL A 279 0.79 -27.32 -47.99
C VAL A 279 -0.39 -26.32 -48.11
N ASP A 280 -0.15 -25.04 -47.83
CA ASP A 280 -1.18 -24.01 -47.98
C ASP A 280 -1.50 -23.71 -49.44
N MET A 281 -0.50 -23.81 -50.33
CA MET A 281 -0.70 -23.70 -51.80
C MET A 281 -1.52 -24.88 -52.35
N VAL A 282 -1.27 -26.10 -51.87
CA VAL A 282 -2.06 -27.29 -52.25
C VAL A 282 -3.47 -27.24 -51.72
N LYS A 283 -3.68 -26.76 -50.48
CA LYS A 283 -5.03 -26.55 -49.90
C LYS A 283 -5.84 -25.47 -50.59
N GLY A 284 -5.20 -24.53 -51.25
CA GLY A 284 -5.87 -23.48 -52.05
C GLY A 284 -6.28 -23.94 -53.45
N TRP A 285 -5.96 -25.19 -53.85
CA TRP A 285 -6.33 -25.79 -55.12
C TRP A 285 -7.51 -26.72 -55.05
N PHE A 286 -8.01 -26.98 -53.84
CA PHE A 286 -9.19 -27.75 -53.56
C PHE A 286 -10.18 -26.92 -52.71
#